data_1aa64cc29ee77c6813ebe7fc11b31d2f
#
_entry.id   1aa64cc29ee77c6813ebe7fc11b31d2f
#
_cell.length_a   1.000
_cell.length_b   1.000
_cell.length_c   1.000
_cell.angle_alpha   90.00
_cell.angle_beta   90.00
_cell.angle_gamma   90.00
#
_symmetry.space_group_name_H-M   'P 1'
#
loop_
_entity.id
_entity.type
_entity.pdbx_description
1 polymer ?
#
loop_
_entity_poly.entity_id
_entity_poly.type
_entity_poly.pdbx_seq_one_letter_code
_entity_poly.pdbx_strand_id
1 'polypeptide(L)'
;TVAYYKPIRLKKWVLPKNITFKPGEIYSIATQNETQSNLGRLGIFRTVAVEVTPLDSLIRKDSLDVMIQATFDVPLEATIEANVSSKSNSYIGPGLIFGINHNNVFGGGEKLSVKLNGSYEWQTGGGSQHGKASLFNSYEVGLNSSLTYPRIVPGFLPQLPRTRKYPAYTRFQLGANLMNRPHYFRMVSFNGSMSYDYRTSLRAGHSVTPFKLVYTKLLNTTESFDKTMEENPAIALSFRDQFIPSSSYTYTYDTSYGREVDNRFIWQFMGMSAGNILSGITS
;
A
#
# COMPACT_ATOMS: atom_id res chain seq x y z
N THR A 1 19.03 13.03 25.87
CA THR A 1 17.86 12.77 26.73
C THR A 1 16.59 12.87 25.87
N VAL A 2 15.63 11.96 26.05
CA VAL A 2 14.33 12.02 25.38
C VAL A 2 13.26 12.29 26.43
N ALA A 3 12.49 13.36 26.25
CA ALA A 3 11.39 13.73 27.14
C ALA A 3 10.04 13.55 26.42
N TYR A 4 9.07 12.93 27.06
CA TYR A 4 7.72 12.75 26.57
C TYR A 4 6.72 13.51 27.44
N TYR A 5 5.86 14.31 26.80
CA TYR A 5 4.78 15.00 27.49
C TYR A 5 3.52 14.14 27.67
N LYS A 6 3.40 13.08 26.87
CA LYS A 6 2.33 12.07 26.96
C LYS A 6 2.90 10.69 26.69
N PRO A 7 2.40 9.62 27.35
CA PRO A 7 2.84 8.26 27.06
C PRO A 7 2.48 7.86 25.63
N ILE A 8 3.50 7.60 24.81
CA ILE A 8 3.34 7.21 23.42
C ILE A 8 3.90 5.81 23.26
N ARG A 9 3.16 4.96 22.53
CA ARG A 9 3.64 3.64 22.14
C ARG A 9 4.69 3.79 21.02
N LEU A 10 5.92 4.06 21.37
CA LEU A 10 7.05 4.07 20.44
C LEU A 10 8.11 3.10 20.93
N LYS A 11 8.55 2.18 20.07
CA LYS A 11 9.65 1.25 20.40
C LYS A 11 10.95 2.03 20.58
N LYS A 12 11.71 1.68 21.60
CA LYS A 12 12.95 2.38 22.00
C LYS A 12 13.99 2.51 20.88
N TRP A 13 13.99 1.61 19.91
CA TRP A 13 14.94 1.62 18.80
C TRP A 13 14.56 2.60 17.66
N VAL A 14 13.32 3.10 17.63
CA VAL A 14 12.81 3.91 16.49
C VAL A 14 13.56 5.23 16.39
N LEU A 15 13.66 5.98 17.46
CA LEU A 15 14.36 7.28 17.46
C LEU A 15 15.85 7.11 17.18
N PRO A 16 16.63 6.29 17.93
CA PRO A 16 18.06 6.16 17.69
C PRO A 16 18.40 5.66 16.29
N LYS A 17 17.50 4.89 15.66
CA LYS A 17 17.73 4.37 14.31
C LYS A 17 17.51 5.42 13.21
N ASN A 18 16.67 6.42 13.47
CA ASN A 18 16.30 7.45 12.49
C ASN A 18 17.00 8.80 12.74
N ILE A 19 17.67 8.95 13.87
CA ILE A 19 18.53 10.10 14.18
C ILE A 19 19.94 9.78 13.71
N THR A 20 20.47 10.61 12.81
CA THR A 20 21.81 10.42 12.22
C THR A 20 22.90 11.17 13.00
N PHE A 21 22.54 12.12 13.85
CA PHE A 21 23.49 12.80 14.73
C PHE A 21 24.08 11.84 15.75
N LYS A 22 25.40 11.94 15.97
CA LYS A 22 26.09 11.29 17.07
C LYS A 22 26.84 12.32 17.90
N PRO A 23 26.86 12.17 19.24
CA PRO A 23 27.61 13.04 20.09
C PRO A 23 29.11 13.06 19.70
N GLY A 24 29.70 14.26 19.61
CA GLY A 24 31.11 14.44 19.28
C GLY A 24 31.46 14.42 17.79
N GLU A 25 30.47 14.25 16.90
CA GLU A 25 30.68 14.39 15.44
C GLU A 25 30.59 15.87 15.01
N ILE A 26 31.25 16.19 13.89
CA ILE A 26 31.17 17.51 13.28
C ILE A 26 29.74 17.70 12.73
N TYR A 27 29.15 18.86 13.05
CA TYR A 27 27.84 19.22 12.52
C TYR A 27 27.86 19.38 11.00
N SER A 28 26.79 18.87 10.38
CA SER A 28 26.53 19.02 8.95
C SER A 28 25.07 19.28 8.70
N ILE A 29 24.73 20.24 7.84
CA ILE A 29 23.37 20.49 7.35
C ILE A 29 22.82 19.25 6.67
N ALA A 30 23.65 18.47 5.99
CA ALA A 30 23.22 17.21 5.36
C ALA A 30 22.71 16.22 6.41
N THR A 31 23.39 16.07 7.55
CA THR A 31 22.96 15.19 8.66
C THR A 31 21.67 15.70 9.30
N GLN A 32 21.50 17.02 9.43
CA GLN A 32 20.25 17.63 9.92
C GLN A 32 19.08 17.30 8.99
N ASN A 33 19.22 17.57 7.71
CA ASN A 33 18.17 17.30 6.71
C ASN A 33 17.85 15.80 6.63
N GLU A 34 18.86 14.94 6.74
CA GLU A 34 18.66 13.49 6.76
C GLU A 34 17.87 13.04 7.99
N THR A 35 18.21 13.54 9.17
CA THR A 35 17.47 13.25 10.41
C THR A 35 16.02 13.69 10.31
N GLN A 36 15.78 14.93 9.87
CA GLN A 36 14.43 15.45 9.69
C GLN A 36 13.62 14.63 8.68
N SER A 37 14.24 14.29 7.55
CA SER A 37 13.63 13.44 6.52
C SER A 37 13.32 12.03 7.02
N ASN A 38 14.25 11.39 7.76
CA ASN A 38 14.06 10.05 8.30
C ASN A 38 12.91 10.00 9.30
N LEU A 39 12.83 10.97 10.21
CA LEU A 39 11.75 11.07 11.18
C LEU A 39 10.41 11.39 10.50
N GLY A 40 10.39 12.31 9.53
CA GLY A 40 9.17 12.63 8.76
C GLY A 40 8.63 11.45 7.97
N ARG A 41 9.48 10.60 7.42
CA ARG A 41 9.09 9.39 6.66
C ARG A 41 8.41 8.32 7.49
N LEU A 42 8.56 8.34 8.82
CA LEU A 42 7.85 7.40 9.69
C LEU A 42 6.32 7.60 9.63
N GLY A 43 5.86 8.80 9.24
CA GLY A 43 4.44 9.11 9.13
C GLY A 43 3.68 9.07 10.46
N ILE A 44 4.41 9.18 11.57
CA ILE A 44 3.86 9.24 12.93
C ILE A 44 3.94 10.64 13.54
N PHE A 45 4.72 11.51 12.90
CA PHE A 45 4.90 12.89 13.33
C PHE A 45 4.21 13.85 12.36
N ARG A 46 3.48 14.81 12.90
CA ARG A 46 2.90 15.92 12.15
C ARG A 46 3.97 16.93 11.77
N THR A 47 4.83 17.26 12.74
CA THR A 47 5.94 18.19 12.56
C THR A 47 7.20 17.63 13.18
N VAL A 48 8.32 17.87 12.51
CA VAL A 48 9.67 17.58 13.03
C VAL A 48 10.52 18.81 12.78
N ALA A 49 10.99 19.44 13.84
CA ALA A 49 11.93 20.55 13.81
C ALA A 49 13.26 20.12 14.42
N VAL A 50 14.34 20.50 13.79
CA VAL A 50 15.71 20.29 14.28
C VAL A 50 16.35 21.66 14.47
N GLU A 51 16.52 22.04 15.71
CA GLU A 51 17.12 23.30 16.12
C GLU A 51 18.56 23.04 16.53
N VAL A 52 19.47 23.93 16.10
CA VAL A 52 20.89 23.85 16.40
C VAL A 52 21.30 25.16 17.02
N THR A 53 21.73 25.11 18.25
CA THR A 53 22.18 26.30 19.01
C THR A 53 23.64 26.16 19.43
N PRO A 54 24.44 27.23 19.35
CA PRO A 54 25.78 27.23 19.93
C PRO A 54 25.70 26.99 21.44
N LEU A 55 26.57 26.14 21.95
CA LEU A 55 26.67 25.91 23.36
C LEU A 55 27.46 27.11 23.95
N ASP A 56 26.74 28.01 24.64
CA ASP A 56 27.37 29.19 25.29
C ASP A 56 28.11 28.75 26.54
N SER A 57 29.30 28.21 26.33
CA SER A 57 30.21 27.80 27.40
C SER A 57 31.56 28.43 27.15
N LEU A 58 32.08 29.13 28.16
CA LEU A 58 33.45 29.69 28.18
C LEU A 58 34.53 28.65 27.90
N ILE A 59 34.18 27.34 28.00
CA ILE A 59 35.10 26.20 27.87
C ILE A 59 34.97 25.49 26.52
N ARG A 60 33.81 25.61 25.81
CA ARG A 60 33.54 24.87 24.57
C ARG A 60 32.90 25.76 23.51
N LYS A 61 33.65 26.73 23.00
CA LYS A 61 33.18 27.68 21.97
C LYS A 61 32.81 27.04 20.64
N ASP A 62 33.30 25.82 20.36
CA ASP A 62 33.13 25.11 19.09
C ASP A 62 32.08 23.96 19.18
N SER A 63 31.27 23.98 20.24
CA SER A 63 30.26 22.93 20.43
C SER A 63 28.88 23.47 20.15
N LEU A 64 28.05 22.61 19.49
CA LEU A 64 26.64 22.88 19.16
C LEU A 64 25.74 21.92 19.93
N ASP A 65 24.63 22.43 20.43
CA ASP A 65 23.55 21.63 20.97
C ASP A 65 22.49 21.42 19.89
N VAL A 66 22.00 20.17 19.75
CA VAL A 66 21.00 19.81 18.76
C VAL A 66 19.75 19.40 19.50
N MET A 67 18.69 20.18 19.33
CA MET A 67 17.36 19.89 19.86
C MET A 67 16.43 19.43 18.75
N ILE A 68 15.83 18.25 18.93
CA ILE A 68 14.85 17.70 18.00
C ILE A 68 13.46 17.76 18.66
N GLN A 69 12.59 18.59 18.10
CA GLN A 69 11.20 18.70 18.53
C GLN A 69 10.31 17.99 17.53
N ALA A 70 9.52 17.03 18.01
CA ALA A 70 8.60 16.30 17.18
C ALA A 70 7.19 16.24 17.81
N THR A 71 6.19 16.63 17.02
CA THR A 71 4.80 16.57 17.44
C THR A 71 4.14 15.36 16.75
N PHE A 72 3.53 14.48 17.54
CA PHE A 72 2.84 13.32 16.99
C PHE A 72 1.59 13.70 16.22
N ASP A 73 1.35 12.97 15.16
CA ASP A 73 0.10 13.07 14.42
C ASP A 73 -1.00 12.19 15.04
N VAL A 74 -2.23 12.37 14.57
CA VAL A 74 -3.37 11.55 15.00
C VAL A 74 -3.13 10.10 14.56
N PRO A 75 -3.12 9.14 15.50
CA PRO A 75 -2.78 7.77 15.16
C PRO A 75 -3.87 7.05 14.38
N LEU A 76 -5.13 7.45 14.54
CA LEU A 76 -6.29 6.80 13.92
C LEU A 76 -7.08 7.80 13.09
N GLU A 77 -7.32 7.45 11.84
CA GLU A 77 -8.14 8.20 10.90
C GLU A 77 -9.22 7.27 10.35
N ALA A 78 -10.46 7.74 10.34
CA ALA A 78 -11.58 7.06 9.70
C ALA A 78 -12.10 7.90 8.55
N THR A 79 -12.40 7.27 7.43
CA THR A 79 -12.95 7.90 6.22
C THR A 79 -14.23 7.19 5.80
N ILE A 80 -15.20 7.98 5.35
CA ILE A 80 -16.43 7.47 4.74
C ILE A 80 -16.58 8.19 3.40
N GLU A 81 -16.67 7.43 2.33
CA GLU A 81 -16.85 7.96 0.97
C GLU A 81 -18.12 7.37 0.39
N ALA A 82 -18.98 8.21 -0.19
CA ALA A 82 -20.15 7.81 -0.95
C ALA A 82 -19.94 8.19 -2.42
N ASN A 83 -20.23 7.30 -3.32
CA ASN A 83 -20.14 7.52 -4.76
C ASN A 83 -21.35 6.96 -5.49
N VAL A 84 -21.53 7.40 -6.72
CA VAL A 84 -22.48 6.80 -7.67
C VAL A 84 -21.70 6.43 -8.91
N SER A 85 -21.80 5.18 -9.32
CA SER A 85 -21.17 4.67 -10.54
C SER A 85 -22.20 4.48 -11.65
N SER A 86 -21.82 4.83 -12.88
CA SER A 86 -22.57 4.50 -14.08
C SER A 86 -21.64 3.77 -15.05
N LYS A 87 -22.05 2.62 -15.51
CA LYS A 87 -21.27 1.75 -16.40
C LYS A 87 -21.83 1.74 -17.81
N SER A 88 -20.98 1.54 -18.79
CA SER A 88 -21.37 1.49 -20.21
C SER A 88 -22.37 0.39 -20.56
N ASN A 89 -22.52 -0.63 -19.72
CA ASN A 89 -23.49 -1.71 -19.86
C ASN A 89 -24.84 -1.41 -19.18
N SER A 90 -25.17 -0.14 -19.00
CA SER A 90 -26.41 0.35 -18.41
C SER A 90 -26.64 -0.02 -16.94
N TYR A 91 -25.59 -0.32 -16.20
CA TYR A 91 -25.65 -0.45 -14.74
C TYR A 91 -25.34 0.91 -14.09
N ILE A 92 -26.18 1.27 -13.14
CA ILE A 92 -26.00 2.47 -12.30
C ILE A 92 -26.26 2.09 -10.85
N GLY A 93 -25.53 2.69 -9.91
CA GLY A 93 -25.82 2.48 -8.51
C GLY A 93 -24.88 3.18 -7.54
N PRO A 94 -25.30 3.27 -6.26
CA PRO A 94 -24.49 3.84 -5.20
C PRO A 94 -23.41 2.86 -4.75
N GLY A 95 -22.31 3.44 -4.28
CA GLY A 95 -21.25 2.76 -3.56
C GLY A 95 -20.88 3.49 -2.30
N LEU A 96 -20.47 2.73 -1.30
CA LEU A 96 -19.97 3.22 -0.02
C LEU A 96 -18.60 2.60 0.26
N ILE A 97 -17.67 3.41 0.73
CA ILE A 97 -16.37 2.97 1.17
C ILE A 97 -16.17 3.47 2.59
N PHE A 98 -15.88 2.54 3.49
CA PHE A 98 -15.49 2.83 4.86
C PHE A 98 -14.02 2.46 5.03
N GLY A 99 -13.20 3.42 5.43
CA GLY A 99 -11.76 3.26 5.61
C GLY A 99 -11.32 3.56 7.03
N ILE A 100 -10.40 2.77 7.54
CA ILE A 100 -9.68 3.02 8.80
C ILE A 100 -8.19 2.95 8.51
N ASN A 101 -7.47 4.01 8.87
CA ASN A 101 -6.02 4.06 8.82
C ASN A 101 -5.49 4.22 10.25
N HIS A 102 -4.60 3.34 10.66
CA HIS A 102 -3.92 3.43 11.93
C HIS A 102 -2.41 3.55 11.71
N ASN A 103 -1.85 4.70 12.06
CA ASN A 103 -0.43 4.95 12.04
C ASN A 103 0.20 4.42 13.33
N ASN A 104 1.34 3.73 13.21
CA ASN A 104 2.10 3.21 14.35
C ASN A 104 1.41 2.08 15.15
N VAL A 105 0.81 1.12 14.46
CA VAL A 105 0.05 0.01 15.07
C VAL A 105 0.86 -0.77 16.09
N PHE A 106 2.14 -1.05 15.80
CA PHE A 106 3.02 -1.84 16.65
C PHE A 106 4.11 -1.02 17.35
N GLY A 107 4.08 0.30 17.21
CA GLY A 107 5.06 1.18 17.84
C GLY A 107 6.38 1.36 17.07
N GLY A 108 6.47 0.93 15.83
CA GLY A 108 7.65 1.04 14.99
C GLY A 108 7.44 1.87 13.72
N GLY A 109 6.36 2.66 13.65
CA GLY A 109 5.96 3.44 12.48
C GLY A 109 5.19 2.60 11.45
N GLU A 110 4.66 1.45 11.83
CA GLU A 110 3.88 0.61 10.93
C GLU A 110 2.50 1.22 10.67
N LYS A 111 2.08 1.19 9.41
CA LYS A 111 0.79 1.73 8.97
C LYS A 111 -0.16 0.60 8.59
N LEU A 112 -1.30 0.51 9.26
CA LEU A 112 -2.40 -0.38 8.91
C LEU A 112 -3.50 0.43 8.24
N SER A 113 -3.94 -0.03 7.08
CA SER A 113 -5.11 0.49 6.39
C SER A 113 -6.09 -0.64 6.16
N VAL A 114 -7.34 -0.46 6.55
CA VAL A 114 -8.43 -1.41 6.29
C VAL A 114 -9.53 -0.64 5.60
N LYS A 115 -10.00 -1.17 4.45
CA LYS A 115 -11.09 -0.58 3.67
C LYS A 115 -12.16 -1.62 3.43
N LEU A 116 -13.38 -1.29 3.77
CA LEU A 116 -14.59 -2.02 3.43
C LEU A 116 -15.32 -1.22 2.35
N ASN A 117 -15.56 -1.84 1.21
CA ASN A 117 -16.34 -1.25 0.13
C ASN A 117 -17.60 -2.07 -0.13
N GLY A 118 -18.69 -1.39 -0.36
CA GLY A 118 -19.95 -1.99 -0.78
C GLY A 118 -20.54 -1.20 -1.93
N SER A 119 -21.02 -1.88 -2.97
CA SER A 119 -21.77 -1.26 -4.06
C SER A 119 -23.00 -2.07 -4.38
N TYR A 120 -23.99 -1.36 -4.86
CA TYR A 120 -25.27 -1.91 -5.24
C TYR A 120 -25.67 -1.28 -6.56
N GLU A 121 -25.90 -2.09 -7.58
CA GLU A 121 -26.11 -1.62 -8.94
C GLU A 121 -27.40 -2.24 -9.51
N TRP A 122 -28.18 -1.43 -10.20
CA TRP A 122 -29.33 -1.89 -10.99
C TRP A 122 -29.12 -1.57 -12.46
N GLN A 123 -29.73 -2.37 -13.33
CA GLN A 123 -29.67 -2.16 -14.76
C GLN A 123 -30.76 -1.18 -15.18
N THR A 124 -30.38 -0.09 -15.86
CA THR A 124 -31.28 0.89 -16.48
C THR A 124 -31.37 0.56 -17.97
N GLY A 125 -32.60 0.33 -18.52
CA GLY A 125 -32.79 0.22 -19.95
C GLY A 125 -33.04 -1.20 -20.51
N GLY A 126 -33.43 -2.14 -19.70
CA GLY A 126 -33.99 -3.43 -20.16
C GLY A 126 -35.43 -3.19 -20.66
N GLY A 127 -35.60 -3.17 -21.96
CA GLY A 127 -36.93 -3.09 -22.59
C GLY A 127 -37.86 -4.17 -22.04
N SER A 128 -39.08 -3.76 -21.72
CA SER A 128 -40.16 -4.57 -21.17
C SER A 128 -40.56 -5.70 -22.11
N GLN A 129 -39.91 -6.84 -22.01
CA GLN A 129 -40.49 -8.10 -22.39
C GLN A 129 -40.46 -9.03 -21.19
N HIS A 130 -41.57 -9.18 -20.56
CA HIS A 130 -41.98 -9.93 -19.38
C HIS A 130 -42.07 -9.06 -18.10
N GLY A 131 -43.30 -8.61 -17.92
CA GLY A 131 -43.78 -7.83 -16.80
C GLY A 131 -43.49 -8.39 -15.42
N LYS A 132 -42.39 -7.95 -14.90
CA LYS A 132 -41.97 -7.62 -13.57
C LYS A 132 -40.57 -7.08 -13.77
N ALA A 133 -40.42 -5.76 -13.67
CA ALA A 133 -39.10 -5.14 -13.45
C ALA A 133 -38.55 -5.76 -12.16
N SER A 134 -37.88 -6.87 -12.31
CA SER A 134 -37.15 -7.47 -11.24
C SER A 134 -36.03 -6.49 -10.95
N LEU A 135 -36.16 -5.79 -9.85
CA LEU A 135 -35.13 -4.98 -9.24
C LEU A 135 -33.98 -5.89 -8.81
N PHE A 136 -33.42 -6.64 -9.76
CA PHE A 136 -32.33 -7.57 -9.50
C PHE A 136 -31.01 -6.84 -9.61
N ASN A 137 -30.57 -6.59 -8.53
CA ASN A 137 -29.55 -5.71 -8.12
C ASN A 137 -28.28 -6.50 -7.95
N SER A 138 -27.30 -6.17 -8.78
CA SER A 138 -25.94 -6.62 -8.58
C SER A 138 -25.41 -5.99 -7.29
N TYR A 139 -24.78 -6.74 -6.43
CA TYR A 139 -24.06 -6.20 -5.30
C TYR A 139 -22.64 -6.73 -5.25
N GLU A 140 -21.77 -5.88 -4.77
CA GLU A 140 -20.37 -6.21 -4.56
C GLU A 140 -19.96 -5.73 -3.16
N VAL A 141 -19.29 -6.61 -2.40
CA VAL A 141 -18.74 -6.29 -1.09
C VAL A 141 -17.28 -6.70 -1.07
N GLY A 142 -16.42 -5.77 -0.74
CA GLY A 142 -14.98 -6.00 -0.70
C GLY A 142 -14.37 -5.55 0.62
N LEU A 143 -13.42 -6.33 1.12
CA LEU A 143 -12.57 -6.00 2.26
C LEU A 143 -11.12 -5.99 1.79
N ASN A 144 -10.42 -4.90 2.00
CA ASN A 144 -9.02 -4.75 1.66
C ASN A 144 -8.23 -4.30 2.89
N SER A 145 -7.15 -4.97 3.19
CA SER A 145 -6.24 -4.62 4.28
C SER A 145 -4.81 -4.49 3.76
N SER A 146 -4.11 -3.49 4.24
CA SER A 146 -2.71 -3.24 3.89
C SER A 146 -1.92 -2.88 5.14
N LEU A 147 -0.85 -3.61 5.41
CA LEU A 147 0.10 -3.36 6.49
C LEU A 147 1.45 -2.99 5.89
N THR A 148 1.88 -1.75 6.12
CA THR A 148 3.13 -1.20 5.60
C THR A 148 4.12 -0.98 6.74
N TYR A 149 5.31 -1.55 6.63
CA TYR A 149 6.44 -1.32 7.51
C TYR A 149 7.39 -0.31 6.86
N PRO A 150 7.87 0.73 7.57
CA PRO A 150 8.88 1.67 7.05
C PRO A 150 10.30 1.06 7.11
N ARG A 151 10.43 -0.21 6.75
CA ARG A 151 11.67 -0.99 6.75
C ARG A 151 11.48 -2.31 6.01
N ILE A 152 12.56 -2.98 5.68
CA ILE A 152 12.51 -4.35 5.14
C ILE A 152 12.24 -5.35 6.28
N VAL A 153 11.21 -6.18 6.10
CA VAL A 153 10.77 -7.25 7.02
C VAL A 153 10.38 -8.47 6.18
N PRO A 154 10.78 -9.68 6.55
CA PRO A 154 11.70 -10.05 7.61
C PRO A 154 13.15 -9.69 7.30
N GLY A 155 13.94 -9.44 8.34
CA GLY A 155 15.32 -8.96 8.22
C GLY A 155 16.36 -10.00 7.79
N PHE A 156 15.94 -11.23 7.42
CA PHE A 156 16.82 -12.27 6.93
C PHE A 156 17.10 -12.21 5.42
N LEU A 157 16.32 -11.41 4.68
CA LEU A 157 16.67 -11.14 3.29
C LEU A 157 18.08 -10.56 3.24
N PRO A 158 18.94 -11.02 2.28
CA PRO A 158 20.30 -10.56 2.18
C PRO A 158 20.28 -9.04 2.29
N GLN A 159 21.09 -8.52 3.19
CA GLN A 159 21.08 -7.11 3.62
C GLN A 159 21.26 -6.27 2.36
N LEU A 160 20.14 -5.96 1.72
CA LEU A 160 20.10 -4.83 0.79
C LEU A 160 20.79 -3.69 1.52
N PRO A 161 21.75 -3.01 0.88
CA PRO A 161 22.56 -2.02 1.57
C PRO A 161 21.63 -1.19 2.44
N ARG A 162 21.79 -1.32 3.77
CA ARG A 162 21.00 -0.56 4.75
C ARG A 162 21.45 0.89 4.67
N THR A 163 21.33 1.46 3.49
CA THR A 163 21.57 2.87 3.31
C THR A 163 20.40 3.56 3.97
N ARG A 164 20.59 4.00 5.22
CA ARG A 164 19.67 4.86 5.99
C ARG A 164 19.21 6.07 5.17
N LYS A 165 19.94 6.37 4.12
CA LYS A 165 19.75 7.51 3.24
C LYS A 165 18.49 7.42 2.37
N TYR A 166 18.03 6.21 2.01
CA TYR A 166 16.89 6.04 1.13
C TYR A 166 15.76 5.27 1.80
N PRO A 167 14.48 5.62 1.52
CA PRO A 167 13.35 4.92 2.09
C PRO A 167 13.29 3.47 1.61
N ALA A 168 12.92 2.58 2.53
CA ALA A 168 12.62 1.20 2.21
C ALA A 168 11.36 0.77 2.95
N TYR A 169 10.43 0.11 2.25
CA TYR A 169 9.15 -0.30 2.79
C TYR A 169 8.91 -1.78 2.50
N THR A 170 8.23 -2.43 3.43
CA THR A 170 7.62 -3.74 3.18
C THR A 170 6.12 -3.57 3.32
N ARG A 171 5.37 -4.06 2.34
CA ARG A 171 3.91 -3.99 2.34
C ARG A 171 3.32 -5.37 2.21
N PHE A 172 2.43 -5.71 3.13
CA PHE A 172 1.56 -6.88 3.06
C PHE A 172 0.16 -6.40 2.70
N GLN A 173 -0.47 -7.05 1.74
CA GLN A 173 -1.82 -6.73 1.32
C GLN A 173 -2.66 -8.00 1.29
N LEU A 174 -3.87 -7.90 1.81
CA LEU A 174 -4.89 -8.95 1.77
C LEU A 174 -6.20 -8.31 1.31
N GLY A 175 -6.88 -8.99 0.42
CA GLY A 175 -8.18 -8.57 -0.07
C GLY A 175 -9.11 -9.75 -0.26
N ALA A 176 -10.38 -9.52 -0.02
CA ALA A 176 -11.47 -10.43 -0.33
C ALA A 176 -12.60 -9.65 -0.99
N ASN A 177 -13.17 -10.17 -2.03
CA ASN A 177 -14.28 -9.56 -2.75
C ASN A 177 -15.34 -10.59 -3.06
N LEU A 178 -16.60 -10.27 -2.78
CA LEU A 178 -17.77 -11.05 -3.12
C LEU A 178 -18.60 -10.23 -4.12
N MET A 179 -18.80 -10.79 -5.30
CA MET A 179 -19.66 -10.24 -6.34
C MET A 179 -20.86 -11.16 -6.54
N ASN A 180 -22.05 -10.60 -6.47
CA ASN A 180 -23.28 -11.30 -6.79
C ASN A 180 -23.98 -10.57 -7.94
N ARG A 181 -24.18 -11.26 -9.04
CA ARG A 181 -25.00 -10.83 -10.18
C ARG A 181 -26.18 -11.79 -10.34
N PRO A 182 -27.32 -11.46 -9.74
CA PRO A 182 -28.53 -12.25 -9.87
C PRO A 182 -28.82 -12.48 -11.36
N HIS A 183 -29.33 -13.68 -11.71
CA HIS A 183 -29.53 -14.20 -13.07
C HIS A 183 -28.26 -14.56 -13.84
N TYR A 184 -27.09 -14.35 -13.29
CA TYR A 184 -25.81 -14.73 -13.92
C TYR A 184 -25.00 -15.62 -13.01
N PHE A 185 -24.33 -15.02 -12.02
CA PHE A 185 -23.38 -15.75 -11.17
C PHE A 185 -23.15 -15.10 -9.81
N ARG A 186 -22.58 -15.88 -8.90
CA ARG A 186 -21.95 -15.42 -7.67
C ARG A 186 -20.49 -15.85 -7.67
N MET A 187 -19.60 -14.91 -7.40
CA MET A 187 -18.16 -15.12 -7.45
C MET A 187 -17.49 -14.54 -6.21
N VAL A 188 -16.49 -15.24 -5.70
CA VAL A 188 -15.62 -14.75 -4.63
C VAL A 188 -14.20 -14.68 -5.15
N SER A 189 -13.48 -13.63 -4.77
CA SER A 189 -12.06 -13.52 -5.05
C SER A 189 -11.28 -13.17 -3.78
N PHE A 190 -10.11 -13.78 -3.64
CA PHE A 190 -9.14 -13.48 -2.61
C PHE A 190 -7.84 -13.07 -3.26
N ASN A 191 -7.19 -12.06 -2.72
CA ASN A 191 -5.87 -11.68 -3.14
C ASN A 191 -4.96 -11.47 -1.94
N GLY A 192 -3.71 -11.85 -2.09
CA GLY A 192 -2.69 -11.65 -1.09
C GLY A 192 -1.37 -11.31 -1.76
N SER A 193 -0.63 -10.35 -1.22
CA SER A 193 0.69 -10.02 -1.75
C SER A 193 1.63 -9.51 -0.67
N MET A 194 2.92 -9.68 -0.94
CA MET A 194 3.99 -9.10 -0.17
C MET A 194 4.93 -8.38 -1.14
N SER A 195 5.21 -7.12 -0.87
CA SER A 195 6.09 -6.31 -1.73
C SER A 195 7.14 -5.57 -0.91
N TYR A 196 8.28 -5.33 -1.54
CA TYR A 196 9.41 -4.57 -1.04
C TYR A 196 9.67 -3.40 -1.98
N ASP A 197 9.53 -2.20 -1.47
CA ASP A 197 9.84 -0.97 -2.19
C ASP A 197 11.07 -0.34 -1.56
N TYR A 198 12.15 -0.16 -2.31
CA TYR A 198 13.39 0.43 -1.81
C TYR A 198 14.14 1.19 -2.90
N ARG A 199 15.06 2.04 -2.49
CA ARG A 199 15.94 2.78 -3.41
C ARG A 199 17.40 2.43 -3.13
N THR A 200 18.16 2.30 -4.20
CA THR A 200 19.63 2.12 -4.13
C THR A 200 20.37 3.44 -4.36
N SER A 201 19.70 4.39 -4.99
CA SER A 201 20.19 5.76 -5.20
C SER A 201 19.03 6.76 -5.23
N LEU A 202 19.33 8.07 -5.31
CA LEU A 202 18.29 9.09 -5.49
C LEU A 202 17.44 8.83 -6.74
N ARG A 203 18.03 8.29 -7.80
CA ARG A 203 17.37 8.09 -9.10
C ARG A 203 16.85 6.68 -9.31
N ALA A 204 17.44 5.67 -8.64
CA ALA A 204 17.13 4.26 -8.85
C ALA A 204 16.19 3.73 -7.75
N GLY A 205 14.99 3.37 -8.15
CA GLY A 205 13.97 2.73 -7.31
C GLY A 205 13.71 1.29 -7.75
N HIS A 206 13.42 0.43 -6.78
CA HIS A 206 13.12 -0.98 -6.97
C HIS A 206 11.84 -1.32 -6.25
N SER A 207 10.95 -2.06 -6.92
CA SER A 207 9.78 -2.68 -6.32
C SER A 207 9.82 -4.17 -6.64
N VAL A 208 9.90 -4.97 -5.61
CA VAL A 208 9.97 -6.44 -5.71
C VAL A 208 8.75 -7.02 -5.04
N THR A 209 7.96 -7.77 -5.78
CA THR A 209 6.83 -8.54 -5.25
C THR A 209 7.16 -10.02 -5.42
N PRO A 210 7.82 -10.64 -4.44
CA PRO A 210 8.21 -12.05 -4.56
C PRO A 210 7.00 -12.97 -4.57
N PHE A 211 5.91 -12.56 -3.95
CA PHE A 211 4.70 -13.36 -3.86
C PHE A 211 3.45 -12.48 -3.99
N LYS A 212 2.63 -12.84 -4.96
CA LYS A 212 1.27 -12.34 -5.12
C LYS A 212 0.40 -13.51 -5.54
N LEU A 213 -0.70 -13.71 -4.84
CA LEU A 213 -1.70 -14.73 -5.13
C LEU A 213 -3.02 -14.04 -5.46
N VAL A 214 -3.64 -14.48 -6.53
CA VAL A 214 -5.05 -14.19 -6.85
C VAL A 214 -5.78 -15.51 -6.95
N TYR A 215 -6.80 -15.68 -6.13
CA TYR A 215 -7.69 -16.82 -6.14
C TYR A 215 -9.11 -16.33 -6.43
N THR A 216 -9.72 -16.85 -7.48
CA THR A 216 -11.09 -16.51 -7.86
C THR A 216 -11.86 -17.80 -7.99
N LYS A 217 -13.05 -17.86 -7.37
CA LYS A 217 -13.94 -19.01 -7.42
C LYS A 217 -15.34 -18.59 -7.79
N LEU A 218 -15.90 -19.28 -8.78
CA LEU A 218 -17.30 -19.21 -9.15
C LEU A 218 -18.10 -20.09 -8.18
N LEU A 219 -19.00 -19.48 -7.39
CA LEU A 219 -19.75 -20.20 -6.36
C LEU A 219 -21.03 -20.81 -6.93
N ASN A 220 -21.80 -20.00 -7.64
CA ASN A 220 -23.08 -20.40 -8.22
C ASN A 220 -23.25 -19.73 -9.58
N THR A 221 -23.93 -20.44 -10.49
CA THR A 221 -24.36 -19.95 -11.80
C THR A 221 -25.85 -20.20 -11.97
N THR A 222 -26.44 -19.56 -12.94
CA THR A 222 -27.82 -19.83 -13.39
C THR A 222 -27.81 -20.67 -14.68
N GLU A 223 -28.87 -21.41 -14.92
CA GLU A 223 -29.02 -22.23 -16.12
C GLU A 223 -28.82 -21.43 -17.43
N SER A 224 -29.30 -20.18 -17.45
CA SER A 224 -29.13 -19.31 -18.62
C SER A 224 -27.68 -18.88 -18.83
N PHE A 225 -26.94 -18.68 -17.73
CA PHE A 225 -25.54 -18.33 -17.80
C PHE A 225 -24.67 -19.55 -18.18
N ASP A 226 -25.02 -20.73 -17.68
CA ASP A 226 -24.35 -21.98 -18.05
C ASP A 226 -24.48 -22.24 -19.57
N LYS A 227 -25.67 -22.07 -20.15
CA LYS A 227 -25.85 -22.13 -21.60
C LYS A 227 -25.00 -21.12 -22.36
N THR A 228 -24.91 -19.87 -21.84
CA THR A 228 -24.05 -18.84 -22.44
C THR A 228 -22.59 -19.25 -22.42
N MET A 229 -22.13 -19.90 -21.35
CA MET A 229 -20.77 -20.42 -21.25
C MET A 229 -20.51 -21.60 -22.18
N GLU A 230 -21.51 -22.48 -22.39
CA GLU A 230 -21.43 -23.59 -23.34
C GLU A 230 -21.33 -23.07 -24.78
N GLU A 231 -22.12 -22.07 -25.13
CA GLU A 231 -22.13 -21.45 -26.47
C GLU A 231 -20.89 -20.60 -26.75
N ASN A 232 -20.22 -20.06 -25.68
CA ASN A 232 -19.06 -19.17 -25.78
C ASN A 232 -17.90 -19.66 -24.95
N PRO A 233 -16.98 -20.46 -25.50
CA PRO A 233 -15.81 -20.98 -24.76
C PRO A 233 -14.90 -19.89 -24.16
N ALA A 234 -14.82 -18.71 -24.79
CA ALA A 234 -14.05 -17.59 -24.28
C ALA A 234 -14.65 -17.02 -22.98
N ILE A 235 -15.99 -16.98 -22.88
CA ILE A 235 -16.68 -16.60 -21.66
C ILE A 235 -16.45 -17.66 -20.59
N ALA A 236 -16.64 -18.94 -20.90
CA ALA A 236 -16.39 -20.04 -19.98
C ALA A 236 -14.97 -20.02 -19.41
N LEU A 237 -13.97 -19.72 -20.24
CA LEU A 237 -12.58 -19.61 -19.81
C LEU A 237 -12.36 -18.44 -18.83
N SER A 238 -13.06 -17.33 -19.03
CA SER A 238 -12.95 -16.13 -18.18
C SER A 238 -13.56 -16.31 -16.78
N PHE A 239 -14.49 -17.25 -16.63
CA PHE A 239 -15.21 -17.53 -15.37
C PHE A 239 -14.77 -18.83 -14.69
N ARG A 240 -13.75 -19.50 -15.19
CA ARG A 240 -13.16 -20.65 -14.49
C ARG A 240 -12.56 -20.25 -13.16
N ASP A 241 -12.57 -21.18 -12.23
CA ASP A 241 -11.82 -21.05 -11.00
C ASP A 241 -10.34 -20.79 -11.32
N GLN A 242 -9.79 -19.77 -10.74
CA GLN A 242 -8.43 -19.33 -11.04
C GLN A 242 -7.60 -19.30 -9.77
N PHE A 243 -6.43 -19.89 -9.84
CA PHE A 243 -5.40 -19.81 -8.82
C PHE A 243 -4.12 -19.34 -9.48
N ILE A 244 -3.80 -18.06 -9.33
CA ILE A 244 -2.73 -17.40 -10.07
C ILE A 244 -1.67 -16.89 -9.08
N PRO A 245 -0.67 -17.71 -8.74
CA PRO A 245 0.53 -17.23 -8.08
C PRO A 245 1.37 -16.44 -9.09
N SER A 246 1.92 -15.33 -8.65
CA SER A 246 2.78 -14.49 -9.49
C SER A 246 3.86 -13.82 -8.68
N SER A 247 4.93 -13.44 -9.36
CA SER A 247 6.00 -12.60 -8.85
C SER A 247 6.30 -11.49 -9.84
N SER A 248 6.75 -10.34 -9.35
CA SER A 248 7.11 -9.22 -10.21
C SER A 248 8.28 -8.43 -9.66
N TYR A 249 9.01 -7.82 -10.57
CA TYR A 249 10.07 -6.89 -10.28
C TYR A 249 9.94 -5.66 -11.17
N THR A 250 10.01 -4.49 -10.56
CA THR A 250 9.99 -3.22 -11.27
C THR A 250 11.22 -2.40 -10.89
N TYR A 251 11.94 -1.95 -11.88
CA TYR A 251 13.03 -1.00 -11.75
C TYR A 251 12.59 0.34 -12.32
N THR A 252 12.80 1.42 -11.57
CA THR A 252 12.46 2.78 -12.01
C THR A 252 13.69 3.68 -11.89
N TYR A 253 14.04 4.33 -12.98
CA TYR A 253 15.06 5.38 -13.01
C TYR A 253 14.39 6.72 -13.27
N ASP A 254 14.54 7.68 -12.34
CA ASP A 254 13.90 9.00 -12.40
C ASP A 254 14.94 10.09 -12.12
N THR A 255 15.21 10.92 -13.12
CA THR A 255 16.22 11.99 -13.03
C THR A 255 15.79 13.15 -12.15
N SER A 256 14.49 13.32 -11.94
CA SER A 256 13.92 14.45 -11.18
C SER A 256 13.77 14.18 -9.69
N TYR A 257 13.98 12.95 -9.22
CA TYR A 257 13.74 12.62 -7.83
C TYR A 257 14.72 13.36 -6.89
N GLY A 258 14.14 14.19 -6.02
CA GLY A 258 14.90 14.98 -5.04
C GLY A 258 15.73 16.13 -5.62
N ARG A 259 15.46 16.55 -6.85
CA ARG A 259 16.12 17.66 -7.52
C ARG A 259 15.16 18.33 -8.52
N GLU A 260 15.18 19.65 -8.56
CA GLU A 260 14.58 20.39 -9.68
C GLU A 260 15.48 20.21 -10.93
N VAL A 261 14.86 19.84 -12.02
CA VAL A 261 15.52 19.67 -13.34
C VAL A 261 14.61 20.23 -14.42
N ASP A 262 15.19 20.92 -15.42
CA ASP A 262 14.46 21.48 -16.55
C ASP A 262 13.80 20.39 -17.41
N ASN A 263 14.46 19.24 -17.53
CA ASN A 263 13.97 18.10 -18.27
C ASN A 263 13.89 16.86 -17.39
N ARG A 264 12.71 16.26 -17.31
CA ARG A 264 12.47 15.03 -16.58
C ARG A 264 12.53 13.83 -17.51
N PHE A 265 13.38 12.87 -17.17
CA PHE A 265 13.42 11.57 -17.81
C PHE A 265 13.08 10.48 -16.79
N ILE A 266 12.07 9.66 -17.14
CA ILE A 266 11.69 8.48 -16.35
C ILE A 266 11.80 7.27 -17.26
N TRP A 267 12.54 6.27 -16.79
CA TRP A 267 12.63 4.96 -17.43
C TRP A 267 12.20 3.89 -16.45
N GLN A 268 11.32 3.00 -16.89
CA GLN A 268 10.81 1.92 -16.09
C GLN A 268 10.91 0.59 -16.84
N PHE A 269 11.46 -0.40 -16.15
CA PHE A 269 11.49 -1.78 -16.61
C PHE A 269 10.65 -2.61 -15.64
N MET A 270 9.73 -3.42 -16.15
CA MET A 270 8.91 -4.33 -15.37
C MET A 270 8.97 -5.74 -15.95
N GLY A 271 9.31 -6.71 -15.09
CA GLY A 271 9.22 -8.14 -15.36
C GLY A 271 8.19 -8.78 -14.45
N MET A 272 7.33 -9.63 -14.99
CA MET A 272 6.34 -10.39 -14.23
C MET A 272 6.33 -11.85 -14.71
N SER A 273 6.26 -12.77 -13.73
CA SER A 273 6.02 -14.19 -13.98
C SER A 273 4.76 -14.63 -13.25
N ALA A 274 3.85 -15.30 -13.95
CA ALA A 274 2.58 -15.77 -13.40
C ALA A 274 2.32 -17.24 -13.80
N GLY A 275 1.78 -18.02 -12.88
CA GLY A 275 1.35 -19.42 -13.10
C GLY A 275 2.45 -20.47 -13.16
N ASN A 276 3.72 -20.11 -13.35
CA ASN A 276 4.81 -21.05 -13.59
C ASN A 276 5.23 -21.89 -12.37
N ILE A 277 4.83 -21.47 -11.16
CA ILE A 277 5.22 -22.20 -9.93
C ILE A 277 4.48 -23.54 -9.84
N LEU A 278 3.27 -23.65 -10.37
CA LEU A 278 2.48 -24.89 -10.33
C LEU A 278 2.94 -25.92 -11.37
N SER A 279 3.39 -25.48 -12.54
CA SER A 279 3.88 -26.41 -13.57
C SER A 279 5.18 -27.13 -13.17
N GLY A 280 6.01 -26.53 -12.32
CA GLY A 280 7.22 -27.13 -11.78
C GLY A 280 7.01 -28.12 -10.62
N ILE A 281 5.81 -28.18 -10.03
CA ILE A 281 5.45 -29.08 -8.93
C ILE A 281 4.68 -30.32 -9.44
N THR A 282 4.04 -30.20 -10.60
CA THR A 282 3.18 -31.24 -11.20
C THR A 282 3.84 -31.98 -12.37
N SER A 283 5.08 -31.68 -12.70
CA SER A 283 5.89 -32.41 -13.71
C SER A 283 6.73 -33.53 -13.10
#